data_6853d5281618a5982cc7fe7501cd0d16
#
_entry.id   6853d5281618a5982cc7fe7501cd0d16
#
_cell.length_a   1.000
_cell.length_b   1.000
_cell.length_c   1.000
_cell.angle_alpha   90.00
_cell.angle_beta   90.00
_cell.angle_gamma   90.00
#
_symmetry.space_group_name_H-M   'P 1'
#
loop_
_entity.id
_entity.type
_entity.pdbx_description
1 polymer ?
#
loop_
_entity_poly.entity_id
_entity_poly.type
_entity_poly.pdbx_seq_one_letter_code
_entity_poly.pdbx_strand_id
1 'polypeptide(L)'
;MSVRAVIFDFDLTLADSSAAIVECTEYALDQLGAAGATPAQIGAVIGLPLHEMFRTLTGETDPARADAFARRFVARADEIMVPGTRIYPEVPPLLARLREHGLAVAIVSSKFRYRIEAILERNGLQSLVDVLIGGEDVQRHKPDPEGLVQALARLGLPARSAIYVGDHAVDAQAAERAGMAFVGAVSGMTSFDGWARAGKQAVAVHIGELDAIVRRMQRDPSDASG
;
A
#
# COMPACT_ATOMS: atom_id res chain seq x y z
N MET A 1 14.96 15.22 -12.33
CA MET A 1 13.63 15.45 -11.69
C MET A 1 13.85 15.90 -10.24
N SER A 2 13.18 16.94 -9.75
CA SER A 2 13.32 17.30 -8.31
C SER A 2 12.27 16.54 -7.50
N VAL A 3 12.64 15.37 -6.98
CA VAL A 3 11.78 14.62 -6.06
C VAL A 3 11.68 15.38 -4.75
N ARG A 4 10.46 15.64 -4.29
CA ARG A 4 10.12 16.38 -3.07
C ARG A 4 9.29 15.57 -2.08
N ALA A 5 8.69 14.47 -2.55
CA ALA A 5 7.90 13.58 -1.69
C ALA A 5 8.07 12.12 -2.10
N VAL A 6 7.96 11.24 -1.12
CA VAL A 6 7.78 9.81 -1.31
C VAL A 6 6.45 9.42 -0.69
N ILE A 7 5.58 8.82 -1.49
CA ILE A 7 4.29 8.30 -1.07
C ILE A 7 4.37 6.78 -1.06
N PHE A 8 3.86 6.14 -0.04
CA PHE A 8 3.94 4.69 0.14
C PHE A 8 2.54 4.05 0.17
N ASP A 9 2.41 2.83 -0.35
CA ASP A 9 1.40 1.93 0.17
C ASP A 9 1.82 1.44 1.57
N PHE A 10 0.95 0.74 2.27
CA PHE A 10 1.19 0.33 3.64
C PHE A 10 1.41 -1.19 3.78
N ASP A 11 0.38 -1.99 3.48
CA ASP A 11 0.44 -3.44 3.65
C ASP A 11 1.44 -4.04 2.65
N LEU A 12 2.35 -4.87 3.13
CA LEU A 12 3.43 -5.52 2.38
C LEU A 12 4.45 -4.56 1.72
N THR A 13 4.30 -3.25 1.93
CA THR A 13 5.25 -2.22 1.50
C THR A 13 6.02 -1.65 2.70
N LEU A 14 5.34 -1.16 3.73
CA LEU A 14 5.91 -0.65 4.98
C LEU A 14 5.79 -1.63 6.14
N ALA A 15 4.84 -2.56 6.07
CA ALA A 15 4.50 -3.45 7.16
C ALA A 15 4.00 -4.82 6.66
N ASP A 16 4.31 -5.86 7.40
CA ASP A 16 3.72 -7.18 7.23
C ASP A 16 2.45 -7.30 8.07
N SER A 17 1.30 -7.29 7.41
CA SER A 17 -0.02 -7.56 7.99
C SER A 17 -0.61 -8.88 7.48
N SER A 18 0.15 -9.67 6.73
CA SER A 18 -0.36 -10.84 6.01
C SER A 18 -1.10 -11.82 6.91
N ALA A 19 -0.52 -12.18 8.05
CA ALA A 19 -1.13 -13.11 8.99
C ALA A 19 -2.48 -12.60 9.54
N ALA A 20 -2.57 -11.32 9.89
CA ALA A 20 -3.81 -10.73 10.39
C ALA A 20 -4.88 -10.61 9.27
N ILE A 21 -4.47 -10.30 8.03
CA ILE A 21 -5.39 -10.26 6.89
C ILE A 21 -5.91 -11.67 6.57
N VAL A 22 -5.05 -12.69 6.60
CA VAL A 22 -5.47 -14.09 6.41
C VAL A 22 -6.51 -14.47 7.46
N GLU A 23 -6.24 -14.25 8.74
CA GLU A 23 -7.17 -14.56 9.83
C GLU A 23 -8.51 -13.83 9.68
N CYS A 24 -8.50 -12.53 9.38
CA CYS A 24 -9.73 -11.76 9.14
C CYS A 24 -10.54 -12.30 7.96
N THR A 25 -9.87 -12.72 6.91
CA THR A 25 -10.50 -13.23 5.69
C THR A 25 -11.13 -14.60 5.95
N GLU A 26 -10.37 -15.52 6.56
CA GLU A 26 -10.86 -16.86 6.93
C GLU A 26 -12.07 -16.75 7.86
N TYR A 27 -11.98 -15.91 8.90
CA TYR A 27 -13.09 -15.64 9.81
C TYR A 27 -14.33 -15.12 9.07
N ALA A 28 -14.17 -14.14 8.17
CA ALA A 28 -15.29 -13.55 7.46
C ALA A 28 -15.95 -14.54 6.48
N LEU A 29 -15.17 -15.38 5.80
CA LEU A 29 -15.67 -16.43 4.90
C LEU A 29 -16.42 -17.51 5.68
N ASP A 30 -15.85 -18.00 6.79
CA ASP A 30 -16.47 -18.99 7.68
C ASP A 30 -17.83 -18.50 8.20
N GLN A 31 -17.89 -17.28 8.72
CA GLN A 31 -19.13 -16.68 9.23
C GLN A 31 -20.21 -16.46 8.15
N LEU A 32 -19.87 -16.54 6.88
CA LEU A 32 -20.81 -16.47 5.76
C LEU A 32 -21.18 -17.87 5.23
N GLY A 33 -20.56 -18.93 5.73
CA GLY A 33 -20.65 -20.25 5.10
C GLY A 33 -20.19 -20.23 3.64
N ALA A 34 -19.29 -19.33 3.28
CA ALA A 34 -18.71 -19.25 1.94
C ALA A 34 -17.60 -20.29 1.75
N ALA A 35 -17.24 -20.58 0.50
CA ALA A 35 -16.09 -21.45 0.24
C ALA A 35 -14.82 -20.86 0.87
N GLY A 36 -14.10 -21.68 1.63
CA GLY A 36 -12.81 -21.31 2.22
C GLY A 36 -11.76 -21.04 1.15
N ALA A 37 -10.81 -20.19 1.49
CA ALA A 37 -9.66 -19.88 0.64
C ALA A 37 -8.37 -20.27 1.38
N THR A 38 -7.35 -20.74 0.64
CA THR A 38 -6.05 -21.02 1.24
C THR A 38 -5.31 -19.73 1.58
N PRO A 39 -4.38 -19.74 2.56
CA PRO A 39 -3.55 -18.57 2.86
C PRO A 39 -2.82 -17.99 1.62
N ALA A 40 -2.41 -18.85 0.69
CA ALA A 40 -1.77 -18.42 -0.56
C ALA A 40 -2.75 -17.67 -1.48
N GLN A 41 -4.00 -18.13 -1.59
CA GLN A 41 -5.04 -17.44 -2.36
C GLN A 41 -5.40 -16.10 -1.71
N ILE A 42 -5.52 -16.07 -0.38
CA ILE A 42 -5.76 -14.82 0.36
C ILE A 42 -4.58 -13.86 0.17
N GLY A 43 -3.36 -14.36 0.30
CA GLY A 43 -2.15 -13.58 0.03
C GLY A 43 -2.21 -12.87 -1.31
N ALA A 44 -2.64 -13.58 -2.37
CA ALA A 44 -2.70 -13.06 -3.74
C ALA A 44 -3.71 -11.91 -3.95
N VAL A 45 -4.56 -11.62 -2.99
CA VAL A 45 -5.57 -10.54 -3.07
C VAL A 45 -5.38 -9.45 -2.01
N ILE A 46 -4.28 -9.52 -1.24
CA ILE A 46 -3.92 -8.43 -0.31
C ILE A 46 -3.68 -7.15 -1.13
N GLY A 47 -4.19 -6.03 -0.65
CA GLY A 47 -4.13 -4.74 -1.36
C GLY A 47 -5.38 -4.42 -2.17
N LEU A 48 -6.22 -5.43 -2.52
CA LEU A 48 -7.50 -5.17 -3.16
C LEU A 48 -8.55 -4.65 -2.16
N PRO A 49 -9.54 -3.88 -2.64
CA PRO A 49 -10.73 -3.54 -1.85
C PRO A 49 -11.48 -4.81 -1.39
N LEU A 50 -12.09 -4.78 -0.20
CA LEU A 50 -12.73 -5.97 0.41
C LEU A 50 -13.78 -6.64 -0.46
N HIS A 51 -14.58 -5.85 -1.22
CA HIS A 51 -15.56 -6.40 -2.15
C HIS A 51 -14.92 -7.14 -3.34
N GLU A 52 -13.79 -6.64 -3.83
CA GLU A 52 -13.02 -7.31 -4.87
C GLU A 52 -12.32 -8.56 -4.34
N MET A 53 -11.75 -8.48 -3.14
CA MET A 53 -11.19 -9.62 -2.43
C MET A 53 -12.21 -10.75 -2.31
N PHE A 54 -13.43 -10.46 -1.82
CA PHE A 54 -14.51 -11.43 -1.70
C PHE A 54 -14.84 -12.08 -3.05
N ARG A 55 -15.09 -11.26 -4.08
CA ARG A 55 -15.42 -11.75 -5.42
C ARG A 55 -14.32 -12.62 -6.02
N THR A 56 -13.07 -12.22 -5.84
CA THR A 56 -11.91 -12.97 -6.38
C THR A 56 -11.75 -14.31 -5.66
N LEU A 57 -11.96 -14.36 -4.35
CA LEU A 57 -11.77 -15.59 -3.57
C LEU A 57 -12.93 -16.59 -3.74
N THR A 58 -14.17 -16.11 -3.85
CA THR A 58 -15.36 -16.96 -3.85
C THR A 58 -15.98 -17.17 -5.22
N GLY A 59 -15.72 -16.27 -6.18
CA GLY A 59 -16.44 -16.20 -7.46
C GLY A 59 -17.86 -15.63 -7.34
N GLU A 60 -18.32 -15.28 -6.13
CA GLU A 60 -19.65 -14.74 -5.89
C GLU A 60 -19.74 -13.26 -6.30
N THR A 61 -20.87 -12.87 -6.90
CA THR A 61 -21.09 -11.50 -7.39
C THR A 61 -22.22 -10.79 -6.67
N ASP A 62 -22.87 -11.42 -5.68
CA ASP A 62 -23.94 -10.83 -4.88
C ASP A 62 -23.38 -9.67 -4.02
N PRO A 63 -23.80 -8.41 -4.24
CA PRO A 63 -23.34 -7.27 -3.46
C PRO A 63 -23.66 -7.39 -1.97
N ALA A 64 -24.82 -7.97 -1.61
CA ALA A 64 -25.21 -8.09 -0.21
C ALA A 64 -24.29 -9.06 0.56
N ARG A 65 -23.80 -10.11 -0.11
CA ARG A 65 -22.82 -11.04 0.48
C ARG A 65 -21.44 -10.40 0.57
N ALA A 66 -21.03 -9.62 -0.45
CA ALA A 66 -19.78 -8.86 -0.40
C ALA A 66 -19.79 -7.82 0.74
N ASP A 67 -20.90 -7.10 0.93
CA ASP A 67 -21.09 -6.20 2.08
C ASP A 67 -21.03 -6.94 3.41
N ALA A 68 -21.64 -8.11 3.49
CA ALA A 68 -21.63 -8.91 4.69
C ALA A 68 -20.23 -9.45 5.01
N PHE A 69 -19.44 -9.83 4.00
CA PHE A 69 -18.02 -10.17 4.15
C PHE A 69 -17.22 -8.97 4.68
N ALA A 70 -17.36 -7.80 4.03
CA ALA A 70 -16.64 -6.59 4.42
C ALA A 70 -16.92 -6.22 5.89
N ARG A 71 -18.20 -6.25 6.33
CA ARG A 71 -18.54 -5.97 7.73
C ARG A 71 -17.88 -6.94 8.72
N ARG A 72 -17.85 -8.25 8.42
CA ARG A 72 -17.23 -9.25 9.30
C ARG A 72 -15.71 -9.11 9.32
N PHE A 73 -15.12 -8.91 8.15
CA PHE A 73 -13.69 -8.64 8.06
C PHE A 73 -13.30 -7.42 8.89
N VAL A 74 -14.03 -6.29 8.72
CA VAL A 74 -13.76 -5.04 9.46
C VAL A 74 -13.89 -5.25 10.95
N ALA A 75 -14.96 -5.91 11.42
CA ALA A 75 -15.15 -6.19 12.85
C ALA A 75 -13.99 -7.01 13.43
N ARG A 76 -13.55 -8.07 12.73
CA ARG A 76 -12.39 -8.86 13.19
C ARG A 76 -11.09 -8.10 13.12
N ALA A 77 -10.90 -7.31 12.06
CA ALA A 77 -9.71 -6.49 11.88
C ALA A 77 -9.56 -5.41 12.97
N ASP A 78 -10.64 -4.87 13.51
CA ASP A 78 -10.59 -3.91 14.62
C ASP A 78 -10.03 -4.54 15.90
N GLU A 79 -10.18 -5.85 16.07
CA GLU A 79 -9.64 -6.57 17.22
C GLU A 79 -8.16 -6.93 17.06
N ILE A 80 -7.76 -7.40 15.85
CA ILE A 80 -6.46 -8.08 15.70
C ILE A 80 -5.47 -7.38 14.78
N MET A 81 -5.90 -6.46 13.89
CA MET A 81 -5.04 -5.91 12.85
C MET A 81 -3.88 -5.08 13.42
N VAL A 82 -4.16 -4.22 14.41
CA VAL A 82 -3.12 -3.36 14.99
C VAL A 82 -2.05 -4.19 15.71
N PRO A 83 -2.37 -5.12 16.64
CA PRO A 83 -1.37 -5.96 17.27
C PRO A 83 -0.70 -6.95 16.30
N GLY A 84 -1.42 -7.40 15.26
CA GLY A 84 -0.93 -8.40 14.29
C GLY A 84 -0.09 -7.83 13.15
N THR A 85 -0.01 -6.51 13.01
CA THR A 85 0.82 -5.86 11.98
C THR A 85 2.21 -5.55 12.52
N ARG A 86 3.24 -5.87 11.73
CA ARG A 86 4.66 -5.62 12.04
C ARG A 86 5.27 -4.68 11.02
N ILE A 87 5.72 -3.52 11.46
CA ILE A 87 6.54 -2.60 10.62
C ILE A 87 7.85 -3.31 10.26
N TYR A 88 8.27 -3.25 9.01
CA TYR A 88 9.58 -3.78 8.61
C TYR A 88 10.70 -3.01 9.32
N PRO A 89 11.76 -3.71 9.79
CA PRO A 89 12.83 -3.09 10.60
C PRO A 89 13.56 -1.93 9.91
N GLU A 90 13.57 -1.93 8.57
CA GLU A 90 14.22 -0.91 7.75
C GLU A 90 13.39 0.38 7.62
N VAL A 91 12.09 0.33 7.92
CA VAL A 91 11.16 1.45 7.70
C VAL A 91 11.45 2.64 8.63
N PRO A 92 11.60 2.48 9.96
CA PRO A 92 11.86 3.64 10.81
C PRO A 92 13.10 4.43 10.40
N PRO A 93 14.29 3.80 10.18
CA PRO A 93 15.47 4.55 9.73
C PRO A 93 15.33 5.09 8.29
N LEU A 94 14.56 4.45 7.41
CA LEU A 94 14.28 4.97 6.08
C LEU A 94 13.47 6.26 6.16
N LEU A 95 12.34 6.27 6.87
CA LEU A 95 11.49 7.45 7.00
C LEU A 95 12.25 8.63 7.62
N ALA A 96 13.06 8.36 8.65
CA ALA A 96 13.90 9.39 9.26
C ALA A 96 14.88 10.01 8.24
N ARG A 97 15.59 9.18 7.47
CA ARG A 97 16.51 9.68 6.41
C ARG A 97 15.80 10.48 5.33
N LEU A 98 14.61 10.05 4.87
CA LEU A 98 13.84 10.82 3.89
C LEU A 98 13.51 12.22 4.43
N ARG A 99 13.11 12.31 5.70
CA ARG A 99 12.83 13.58 6.39
C ARG A 99 14.09 14.45 6.53
N GLU A 100 15.23 13.88 6.91
CA GLU A 100 16.52 14.57 7.00
C GLU A 100 16.94 15.16 5.64
N HIS A 101 16.55 14.51 4.54
CA HIS A 101 16.78 15.01 3.18
C HIS A 101 15.71 16.03 2.72
N GLY A 102 14.82 16.46 3.61
CA GLY A 102 13.77 17.43 3.31
C GLY A 102 12.65 16.90 2.41
N LEU A 103 12.49 15.59 2.31
CA LEU A 103 11.40 14.96 1.55
C LEU A 103 10.16 14.84 2.43
N ALA A 104 9.01 15.18 1.86
CA ALA A 104 7.73 14.86 2.49
C ALA A 104 7.46 13.35 2.36
N VAL A 105 6.85 12.78 3.39
CA VAL A 105 6.45 11.38 3.46
C VAL A 105 4.94 11.29 3.54
N ALA A 106 4.32 10.51 2.66
CA ALA A 106 2.89 10.25 2.73
C ALA A 106 2.59 8.74 2.62
N ILE A 107 1.40 8.35 3.05
CA ILE A 107 0.88 7.00 2.90
C ILE A 107 -0.47 7.09 2.17
N VAL A 108 -0.66 6.23 1.16
CA VAL A 108 -1.92 6.05 0.43
C VAL A 108 -2.19 4.57 0.32
N SER A 109 -3.18 4.05 1.04
CA SER A 109 -3.44 2.61 1.15
C SER A 109 -4.93 2.28 1.08
N SER A 110 -5.25 1.04 0.69
CA SER A 110 -6.60 0.47 0.79
C SER A 110 -6.98 0.13 2.24
N LYS A 111 -5.99 0.04 3.14
CA LYS A 111 -6.22 -0.13 4.57
C LYS A 111 -6.86 1.12 5.17
N PHE A 112 -7.75 0.96 6.12
CA PHE A 112 -8.41 2.09 6.79
C PHE A 112 -7.40 2.95 7.54
N ARG A 113 -7.54 4.26 7.39
CA ARG A 113 -6.63 5.29 7.94
C ARG A 113 -6.45 5.14 9.45
N TYR A 114 -7.53 5.00 10.21
CA TYR A 114 -7.45 4.90 11.68
C TYR A 114 -6.61 3.70 12.17
N ARG A 115 -6.58 2.59 11.41
CA ARG A 115 -5.73 1.44 11.74
C ARG A 115 -4.26 1.72 11.45
N ILE A 116 -3.98 2.40 10.34
CA ILE A 116 -2.60 2.83 10.02
C ILE A 116 -2.10 3.80 11.09
N GLU A 117 -2.92 4.79 11.47
CA GLU A 117 -2.62 5.74 12.56
C GLU A 117 -2.26 5.01 13.85
N ALA A 118 -3.08 4.05 14.27
CA ALA A 118 -2.83 3.27 15.49
C ALA A 118 -1.55 2.40 15.40
N ILE A 119 -1.24 1.84 14.22
CA ILE A 119 0.00 1.08 14.01
C ILE A 119 1.22 2.02 14.05
N LEU A 120 1.15 3.18 13.40
CA LEU A 120 2.21 4.19 13.44
C LEU A 120 2.43 4.70 14.87
N GLU A 121 1.36 4.97 15.61
CA GLU A 121 1.41 5.40 17.00
C GLU A 121 2.12 4.39 17.88
N ARG A 122 1.71 3.13 17.81
CA ARG A 122 2.33 2.03 18.55
C ARG A 122 3.85 1.89 18.30
N ASN A 123 4.31 2.30 17.11
CA ASN A 123 5.70 2.22 16.70
C ASN A 123 6.45 3.57 16.77
N GLY A 124 5.81 4.65 17.24
CA GLY A 124 6.42 5.98 17.38
C GLY A 124 6.76 6.65 16.04
N LEU A 125 6.00 6.34 14.97
CA LEU A 125 6.30 6.79 13.59
C LEU A 125 5.38 7.89 13.08
N GLN A 126 4.36 8.32 13.84
CA GLN A 126 3.35 9.31 13.35
C GLN A 126 4.00 10.62 12.88
N SER A 127 5.00 11.10 13.62
CA SER A 127 5.68 12.37 13.31
C SER A 127 6.52 12.33 12.04
N LEU A 128 6.75 11.14 11.49
CA LEU A 128 7.51 10.93 10.25
C LEU A 128 6.63 10.93 9.00
N VAL A 129 5.28 10.97 9.16
CA VAL A 129 4.31 10.94 8.06
C VAL A 129 3.55 12.27 8.02
N ASP A 130 3.61 12.97 6.89
CA ASP A 130 2.98 14.29 6.71
C ASP A 130 1.52 14.17 6.27
N VAL A 131 1.20 13.16 5.44
CA VAL A 131 -0.14 12.94 4.88
C VAL A 131 -0.46 11.44 4.91
N LEU A 132 -1.66 11.12 5.34
CA LEU A 132 -2.20 9.77 5.30
C LEU A 132 -3.59 9.79 4.66
N ILE A 133 -3.77 8.92 3.65
CA ILE A 133 -5.03 8.64 2.95
C ILE A 133 -5.31 7.15 3.12
N GLY A 134 -6.39 6.81 3.78
CA GLY A 134 -6.86 5.44 3.95
C GLY A 134 -7.97 5.07 2.97
N GLY A 135 -8.40 3.82 3.05
CA GLY A 135 -9.45 3.29 2.19
C GLY A 135 -10.79 4.02 2.34
N GLU A 136 -11.11 4.50 3.55
CA GLU A 136 -12.34 5.25 3.81
C GLU A 136 -12.31 6.71 3.33
N ASP A 137 -11.14 7.23 2.97
CA ASP A 137 -10.98 8.62 2.52
C ASP A 137 -11.25 8.80 1.03
N VAL A 138 -11.44 7.70 0.27
CA VAL A 138 -11.63 7.72 -1.18
C VAL A 138 -12.93 7.03 -1.59
N GLN A 139 -13.50 7.46 -2.70
CA GLN A 139 -14.66 6.77 -3.30
C GLN A 139 -14.22 5.69 -4.29
N ARG A 140 -13.08 5.90 -4.94
CA ARG A 140 -12.51 4.96 -5.90
C ARG A 140 -11.12 4.54 -5.43
N HIS A 141 -11.00 3.23 -5.18
CA HIS A 141 -9.74 2.64 -4.74
C HIS A 141 -8.78 2.40 -5.91
N LYS A 142 -7.49 2.17 -5.57
CA LYS A 142 -6.49 1.72 -6.54
C LYS A 142 -7.05 0.58 -7.41
N PRO A 143 -6.89 0.61 -8.71
CA PRO A 143 -5.97 1.42 -9.52
C PRO A 143 -6.48 2.82 -9.92
N ASP A 144 -7.58 3.33 -9.33
CA ASP A 144 -7.94 4.74 -9.52
C ASP A 144 -6.94 5.62 -8.78
N PRO A 145 -6.49 6.75 -9.37
CA PRO A 145 -5.48 7.61 -8.77
C PRO A 145 -6.01 8.53 -7.67
N GLU A 146 -7.29 8.45 -7.30
CA GLU A 146 -7.95 9.42 -6.40
C GLU A 146 -7.16 9.67 -5.11
N GLY A 147 -6.71 8.60 -4.42
CA GLY A 147 -5.94 8.74 -3.18
C GLY A 147 -4.59 9.43 -3.38
N LEU A 148 -3.90 9.14 -4.49
CA LEU A 148 -2.63 9.78 -4.82
C LEU A 148 -2.83 11.27 -5.15
N VAL A 149 -3.88 11.60 -5.90
CA VAL A 149 -4.23 12.98 -6.24
C VAL A 149 -4.57 13.78 -4.96
N GLN A 150 -5.33 13.17 -4.04
CA GLN A 150 -5.62 13.80 -2.74
C GLN A 150 -4.35 14.02 -1.91
N ALA A 151 -3.44 13.03 -1.85
CA ALA A 151 -2.18 13.17 -1.12
C ALA A 151 -1.31 14.28 -1.71
N LEU A 152 -1.17 14.34 -3.04
CA LEU A 152 -0.44 15.42 -3.73
C LEU A 152 -1.05 16.80 -3.45
N ALA A 153 -2.38 16.91 -3.47
CA ALA A 153 -3.07 18.16 -3.16
C ALA A 153 -2.79 18.63 -1.72
N ARG A 154 -2.85 17.70 -0.74
CA ARG A 154 -2.54 18.01 0.67
C ARG A 154 -1.07 18.40 0.87
N LEU A 155 -0.15 17.82 0.09
CA LEU A 155 1.27 18.18 0.11
C LEU A 155 1.59 19.47 -0.66
N GLY A 156 0.66 19.97 -1.48
CA GLY A 156 0.90 21.11 -2.36
C GLY A 156 1.95 20.83 -3.46
N LEU A 157 2.00 19.59 -3.97
CA LEU A 157 3.02 19.12 -4.89
C LEU A 157 2.42 18.66 -6.23
N PRO A 158 3.09 18.92 -7.36
CA PRO A 158 2.71 18.33 -8.64
C PRO A 158 3.18 16.86 -8.71
N ALA A 159 2.45 16.01 -9.43
CA ALA A 159 2.70 14.57 -9.56
C ALA A 159 4.17 14.26 -9.94
N ARG A 160 4.74 15.02 -10.87
CA ARG A 160 6.12 14.85 -11.32
C ARG A 160 7.21 15.07 -10.26
N SER A 161 6.86 15.60 -9.08
CA SER A 161 7.80 15.81 -7.98
C SER A 161 7.62 14.80 -6.83
N ALA A 162 6.82 13.78 -7.04
CA ALA A 162 6.62 12.72 -6.06
C ALA A 162 6.83 11.33 -6.69
N ILE A 163 7.21 10.39 -5.85
CA ILE A 163 7.37 8.97 -6.19
C ILE A 163 6.33 8.19 -5.39
N TYR A 164 5.65 7.24 -6.04
CA TYR A 164 4.83 6.26 -5.34
C TYR A 164 5.56 4.93 -5.23
N VAL A 165 5.51 4.32 -4.06
CA VAL A 165 6.16 3.03 -3.75
C VAL A 165 5.09 2.04 -3.32
N GLY A 166 5.04 0.89 -3.97
CA GLY A 166 4.05 -0.15 -3.66
C GLY A 166 4.50 -1.52 -4.14
N ASP A 167 3.83 -2.56 -3.69
CA ASP A 167 4.19 -3.96 -3.96
C ASP A 167 3.25 -4.67 -4.93
N HIS A 168 2.12 -4.05 -5.28
CA HIS A 168 1.09 -4.66 -6.11
C HIS A 168 0.92 -3.93 -7.46
N ALA A 169 0.45 -4.65 -8.49
CA ALA A 169 0.21 -4.11 -9.83
C ALA A 169 -0.79 -2.92 -9.83
N VAL A 170 -1.77 -2.92 -8.92
CA VAL A 170 -2.72 -1.79 -8.79
C VAL A 170 -2.04 -0.51 -8.33
N ASP A 171 -0.92 -0.60 -7.60
CA ASP A 171 -0.12 0.56 -7.18
C ASP A 171 0.57 1.20 -8.37
N ALA A 172 1.21 0.37 -9.21
CA ALA A 172 1.86 0.83 -10.43
C ALA A 172 0.87 1.50 -11.39
N GLN A 173 -0.32 0.92 -11.55
CA GLN A 173 -1.39 1.49 -12.38
C GLN A 173 -1.93 2.81 -11.81
N ALA A 174 -2.09 2.91 -10.49
CA ALA A 174 -2.52 4.14 -9.83
C ALA A 174 -1.49 5.26 -10.02
N ALA A 175 -0.20 4.95 -9.86
CA ALA A 175 0.90 5.89 -10.08
C ALA A 175 0.94 6.39 -11.53
N GLU A 176 0.82 5.49 -12.51
CA GLU A 176 0.77 5.81 -13.93
C GLU A 176 -0.39 6.76 -14.25
N ARG A 177 -1.59 6.45 -13.77
CA ARG A 177 -2.78 7.28 -13.96
C ARG A 177 -2.69 8.64 -13.27
N ALA A 178 -1.94 8.71 -12.16
CA ALA A 178 -1.64 9.97 -11.46
C ALA A 178 -0.52 10.77 -12.14
N GLY A 179 0.20 10.21 -13.12
CA GLY A 179 1.38 10.83 -13.74
C GLY A 179 2.59 10.91 -12.80
N MET A 180 2.71 9.92 -11.89
CA MET A 180 3.79 9.82 -10.92
C MET A 180 4.83 8.78 -11.33
N ALA A 181 6.08 8.98 -10.94
CA ALA A 181 7.08 7.93 -10.96
C ALA A 181 6.72 6.83 -9.95
N PHE A 182 7.06 5.58 -10.29
CA PHE A 182 6.76 4.42 -9.47
C PHE A 182 8.02 3.63 -9.13
N VAL A 183 8.09 3.12 -7.89
CA VAL A 183 9.11 2.16 -7.45
C VAL A 183 8.39 0.92 -6.92
N GLY A 184 8.69 -0.23 -7.54
CA GLY A 184 8.16 -1.52 -7.10
C GLY A 184 8.87 -2.03 -5.85
N ALA A 185 8.14 -2.40 -4.80
CA ALA A 185 8.67 -3.11 -3.65
C ALA A 185 8.55 -4.63 -3.88
N VAL A 186 9.58 -5.40 -3.47
CA VAL A 186 9.61 -6.87 -3.59
C VAL A 186 9.20 -7.56 -2.28
N SER A 187 8.94 -6.77 -1.25
CA SER A 187 8.48 -7.28 0.06
C SER A 187 7.08 -7.91 0.05
N GLY A 188 6.31 -7.69 -1.01
CA GLY A 188 4.92 -8.12 -1.10
C GLY A 188 4.61 -9.01 -2.31
N MET A 189 3.56 -8.64 -3.04
CA MET A 189 2.93 -9.50 -4.05
C MET A 189 3.72 -9.69 -5.34
N THR A 190 4.52 -8.70 -5.74
CA THR A 190 5.20 -8.74 -7.03
C THR A 190 6.68 -9.00 -6.85
N SER A 191 7.18 -10.11 -7.40
CA SER A 191 8.59 -10.43 -7.39
C SER A 191 9.41 -9.49 -8.28
N PHE A 192 10.73 -9.49 -8.12
CA PHE A 192 11.64 -8.74 -8.98
C PHE A 192 11.40 -9.03 -10.47
N ASP A 193 11.32 -10.32 -10.83
CA ASP A 193 11.03 -10.72 -12.22
C ASP A 193 9.62 -10.30 -12.66
N GLY A 194 8.66 -10.24 -11.74
CA GLY A 194 7.32 -9.71 -12.00
C GLY A 194 7.36 -8.25 -12.41
N TRP A 195 8.10 -7.42 -11.67
CA TRP A 195 8.30 -6.01 -11.98
C TRP A 195 9.06 -5.81 -13.30
N ALA A 196 10.10 -6.61 -13.56
CA ALA A 196 10.84 -6.56 -14.81
C ALA A 196 9.93 -6.89 -16.02
N ARG A 197 9.08 -7.92 -15.91
CA ARG A 197 8.08 -8.24 -16.94
C ARG A 197 7.03 -7.16 -17.13
N ALA A 198 6.69 -6.44 -16.08
CA ALA A 198 5.78 -5.28 -16.13
C ALA A 198 6.47 -3.99 -16.64
N GLY A 199 7.73 -4.08 -17.07
CA GLY A 199 8.50 -2.92 -17.59
C GLY A 199 8.92 -1.92 -16.51
N LYS A 200 8.84 -2.27 -15.23
CA LYS A 200 9.25 -1.39 -14.13
C LYS A 200 10.74 -1.54 -13.84
N GLN A 201 11.51 -0.48 -14.08
CA GLN A 201 12.97 -0.48 -13.93
C GLN A 201 13.42 -0.10 -12.52
N ALA A 202 12.65 0.73 -11.83
CA ALA A 202 12.92 1.12 -10.45
C ALA A 202 12.26 0.12 -9.48
N VAL A 203 13.07 -0.73 -8.88
CA VAL A 203 12.62 -1.79 -7.95
C VAL A 203 13.49 -1.78 -6.71
N ALA A 204 12.85 -1.76 -5.53
CA ALA A 204 13.49 -1.93 -4.24
C ALA A 204 13.37 -3.40 -3.80
N VAL A 205 14.48 -4.14 -3.78
CA VAL A 205 14.50 -5.52 -3.28
C VAL A 205 14.28 -5.53 -1.77
N HIS A 206 14.86 -4.56 -1.08
CA HIS A 206 14.58 -4.25 0.31
C HIS A 206 14.15 -2.79 0.43
N ILE A 207 13.13 -2.51 1.20
CA ILE A 207 12.60 -1.14 1.35
C ILE A 207 13.68 -0.13 1.81
N GLY A 208 14.69 -0.60 2.53
CA GLY A 208 15.84 0.21 2.96
C GLY A 208 16.70 0.77 1.83
N GLU A 209 16.63 0.18 0.61
CA GLU A 209 17.37 0.66 -0.58
C GLU A 209 16.72 1.89 -1.21
N LEU A 210 15.49 2.21 -0.83
CA LEU A 210 14.69 3.27 -1.45
C LEU A 210 15.39 4.64 -1.40
N ASP A 211 16.09 4.96 -0.32
CA ASP A 211 16.85 6.21 -0.21
C ASP A 211 17.88 6.36 -1.34
N ALA A 212 18.60 5.30 -1.65
CA ALA A 212 19.58 5.30 -2.75
C ALA A 212 18.90 5.42 -4.13
N ILE A 213 17.75 4.75 -4.30
CA ILE A 213 16.94 4.82 -5.53
C ILE A 213 16.44 6.25 -5.74
N VAL A 214 15.85 6.86 -4.72
CA VAL A 214 15.35 8.24 -4.76
C VAL A 214 16.46 9.23 -5.13
N ARG A 215 17.63 9.11 -4.52
CA ARG A 215 18.79 9.95 -4.84
C ARG A 215 19.26 9.77 -6.28
N ARG A 216 19.23 8.55 -6.82
CA ARG A 216 19.56 8.29 -8.22
C ARG A 216 18.55 8.97 -9.14
N MET A 217 17.26 8.84 -8.91
CA MET A 217 16.19 9.48 -9.68
C MET A 217 16.25 11.02 -9.61
N GLN A 218 16.78 11.59 -8.53
CA GLN A 218 17.02 13.04 -8.43
C GLN A 218 18.17 13.49 -9.32
N ARG A 219 19.21 12.67 -9.52
CA ARG A 219 20.42 13.00 -10.31
C ARG A 219 20.21 12.78 -11.79
N ASP A 220 19.49 11.74 -12.18
CA ASP A 220 19.22 11.38 -13.56
C ASP A 220 17.71 11.36 -13.85
N PRO A 221 17.18 12.42 -14.50
CA PRO A 221 15.76 12.50 -14.83
C PRO A 221 15.27 11.43 -15.83
N SER A 222 16.17 10.78 -16.57
CA SER A 222 15.82 9.75 -17.56
C SER A 222 15.36 8.44 -16.93
N ASP A 223 15.81 8.11 -15.71
CA ASP A 223 15.41 6.91 -14.94
C ASP A 223 13.95 6.97 -14.43
N ALA A 224 13.27 8.11 -14.57
CA ALA A 224 11.90 8.31 -14.07
C ALA A 224 10.81 8.04 -15.14
N SER A 225 11.19 7.73 -16.37
CA SER A 225 10.29 7.66 -17.54
C SER A 225 10.14 6.24 -18.12
N GLY A 226 10.33 5.19 -17.31
CA GLY A 226 10.19 3.79 -17.72
C GLY A 226 9.04 3.06 -17.04
#